data_657ee4bbfeffee68fb815057593929ad
#
_entry.id   657ee4bbfeffee68fb815057593929ad
#
_cell.length_a   1.000
_cell.length_b   1.000
_cell.length_c   1.000
_cell.angle_alpha   90.00
_cell.angle_beta   90.00
_cell.angle_gamma   90.00
#
_symmetry.space_group_name_H-M   'P 1'
#
loop_
_entity.id
_entity.type
_entity.pdbx_description
1 polymer ?
#
loop_
_entity_poly.entity_id
_entity_poly.type
_entity_poly.pdbx_seq_one_letter_code
_entity_poly.pdbx_strand_id
1 'polypeptide(L)' 'MGFKEFQVSEGAVARGRAIGLYGDTSKRLARMARRSAPFTGAAGNRRFNDFVLTTEGQSVVWVERLDPQQAA' A
#
# COMPACT_ATOMS: atom_id res chain seq x y z
N MET A 1 5.54 -24.44 -3.64
CA MET A 1 6.22 -23.20 -3.45
C MET A 1 5.27 -22.05 -3.16
N GLY A 2 5.34 -21.51 -2.02
CA GLY A 2 4.51 -20.37 -1.66
C GLY A 2 5.06 -19.07 -2.22
N PHE A 3 4.17 -18.11 -2.43
CA PHE A 3 4.61 -16.78 -2.72
C PHE A 3 4.73 -16.01 -1.42
N LYS A 4 5.63 -15.04 -1.41
CA LYS A 4 5.87 -14.25 -0.23
C LYS A 4 4.75 -13.22 -0.09
N GLU A 5 4.18 -13.16 1.09
CA GLU A 5 3.21 -12.13 1.40
C GLU A 5 3.94 -10.86 1.82
N PHE A 6 3.33 -9.73 1.50
CA PHE A 6 3.85 -8.46 1.98
C PHE A 6 3.63 -8.36 3.48
N GLN A 7 4.62 -7.86 4.18
CA GLN A 7 4.49 -7.45 5.57
C GLN A 7 4.09 -5.97 5.60
N VAL A 8 3.54 -5.53 6.73
CA VAL A 8 3.05 -4.15 6.84
C VAL A 8 3.60 -3.56 8.13
N SER A 9 4.28 -2.42 8.01
CA SER A 9 4.84 -1.75 9.18
C SER A 9 3.76 -1.10 10.03
N GLU A 10 4.06 -0.85 11.29
CA GLU A 10 3.14 -0.15 12.18
C GLU A 10 2.79 1.25 11.66
N GLY A 11 3.77 1.93 11.08
CA GLY A 11 3.55 3.24 10.50
C GLY A 11 2.56 3.19 9.33
N ALA A 12 2.67 2.15 8.49
CA ALA A 12 1.73 1.98 7.39
C ALA A 12 0.33 1.68 7.91
N VAL A 13 0.20 0.87 8.96
CA VAL A 13 -1.11 0.58 9.57
C VAL A 13 -1.73 1.85 10.11
N ALA A 14 -0.96 2.63 10.86
CA ALA A 14 -1.46 3.88 11.43
C ALA A 14 -1.89 4.85 10.33
N ARG A 15 -1.10 4.96 9.28
CA ARG A 15 -1.44 5.82 8.15
C ARG A 15 -2.69 5.32 7.43
N GLY A 16 -2.79 4.01 7.22
CA GLY A 16 -3.96 3.42 6.58
C GLY A 16 -5.24 3.76 7.32
N ARG A 17 -5.23 3.65 8.64
CA ARG A 17 -6.39 4.03 9.45
C ARG A 17 -6.71 5.51 9.34
N ALA A 18 -5.68 6.34 9.27
CA ALA A 18 -5.89 7.79 9.16
C ALA A 18 -6.58 8.18 7.86
N ILE A 19 -6.40 7.39 6.81
CA ILE A 19 -7.01 7.67 5.51
C ILE A 19 -8.25 6.82 5.23
N GLY A 20 -8.78 6.14 6.23
CA GLY A 20 -10.06 5.45 6.15
C GLY A 20 -10.02 3.95 5.94
N LEU A 21 -8.86 3.34 6.03
CA LEU A 21 -8.73 1.88 5.90
C LEU A 21 -8.89 1.23 7.28
N TYR A 22 -10.13 1.09 7.69
CA TYR A 22 -10.45 0.55 9.01
C TYR A 22 -10.50 -0.97 9.02
N GLY A 23 -10.69 -1.53 10.21
CA GLY A 23 -10.77 -2.96 10.41
C GLY A 23 -9.39 -3.58 10.51
N ASP A 24 -9.17 -4.68 9.84
CA ASP A 24 -7.85 -5.33 9.82
C ASP A 24 -6.97 -4.64 8.78
N THR A 25 -6.47 -3.48 9.13
CA THR A 25 -5.72 -2.61 8.23
C THR A 25 -4.46 -3.29 7.71
N SER A 26 -3.76 -4.01 8.56
CA SER A 26 -2.55 -4.72 8.16
C SER A 26 -2.84 -5.72 7.03
N LYS A 27 -3.88 -6.52 7.21
CA LYS A 27 -4.29 -7.50 6.20
C LYS A 27 -4.74 -6.83 4.90
N ARG A 28 -5.48 -5.73 5.03
CA ARG A 28 -5.94 -4.99 3.87
C ARG A 28 -4.77 -4.44 3.06
N LEU A 29 -3.80 -3.85 3.73
CA LEU A 29 -2.64 -3.29 3.06
C LEU A 29 -1.79 -4.37 2.39
N ALA A 30 -1.60 -5.50 3.05
CA ALA A 30 -0.87 -6.61 2.47
C ALA A 30 -1.57 -7.13 1.19
N ARG A 31 -2.89 -7.25 1.24
CA ARG A 31 -3.66 -7.69 0.08
C ARG A 31 -3.59 -6.67 -1.06
N MET A 32 -3.70 -5.40 -0.73
CA MET A 32 -3.59 -4.34 -1.72
C MET A 32 -2.23 -4.36 -2.40
N ALA A 33 -1.17 -4.52 -1.62
CA ALA A 33 0.18 -4.60 -2.17
C ALA A 33 0.32 -5.78 -3.12
N ARG A 34 -0.23 -6.92 -2.76
CA ARG A 34 -0.15 -8.11 -3.59
C ARG A 34 -0.87 -7.94 -4.93
N ARG A 35 -1.95 -7.16 -4.93
CA ARG A 35 -2.74 -6.92 -6.14
C ARG A 35 -2.33 -5.65 -6.89
N SER A 36 -1.39 -4.90 -6.33
CA SER A 36 -0.97 -3.64 -6.92
C SER A 36 -0.04 -3.84 -8.11
N ALA A 37 0.08 -2.77 -8.90
CA ALA A 37 1.03 -2.72 -10.01
C ALA A 37 2.13 -1.71 -9.67
N PRO A 38 3.32 -1.87 -10.23
CA PRO A 38 4.37 -0.86 -10.05
C PRO A 38 3.87 0.51 -10.48
N PHE A 39 4.19 1.51 -9.67
CA PHE A 39 3.81 2.88 -9.96
C PHE A 39 5.03 3.62 -10.50
N THR A 40 4.86 4.28 -11.63
CA THR A 40 5.96 5.01 -12.26
C THR A 40 6.35 6.21 -11.42
N GLY A 41 7.63 6.50 -11.37
CA GLY A 41 8.15 7.69 -10.70
C GLY A 41 9.13 7.40 -9.59
N ALA A 42 8.91 6.40 -8.75
CA ALA A 42 9.82 6.10 -7.66
C ALA A 42 9.89 4.60 -7.43
N ALA A 43 11.08 4.09 -7.21
CA ALA A 43 11.28 2.70 -6.88
C ALA A 43 10.56 2.38 -5.56
N GLY A 44 9.92 1.23 -5.52
CA GLY A 44 9.20 0.78 -4.33
C GLY A 44 7.77 1.25 -4.23
N ASN A 45 7.34 2.16 -5.10
CA ASN A 45 5.95 2.59 -5.10
C ASN A 45 5.09 1.65 -5.94
N ARG A 46 3.92 1.32 -5.41
CA ARG A 46 2.96 0.45 -6.09
C ARG A 46 1.58 1.09 -6.00
N ARG A 47 0.78 0.90 -7.02
CA ARG A 47 -0.54 1.51 -7.07
C ARG A 47 -1.63 0.45 -7.05
N PHE A 48 -2.65 0.68 -6.23
CA PHE A 48 -3.87 -0.12 -6.20
C PHE A 48 -5.05 0.84 -6.12
N ASN A 49 -5.83 0.91 -7.19
CA ASN A 49 -6.96 1.86 -7.30
C ASN A 49 -6.49 3.29 -6.99
N ASP A 50 -7.07 3.90 -5.96
CA ASP A 50 -6.74 5.28 -5.57
C ASP A 50 -5.62 5.35 -4.53
N PHE A 51 -4.96 4.23 -4.26
CA PHE A 51 -3.94 4.18 -3.22
C PHE A 51 -2.57 3.95 -3.82
N VAL A 52 -1.58 4.60 -3.25
CA VAL A 52 -0.18 4.35 -3.56
C VAL A 52 0.47 3.81 -2.30
N LEU A 53 1.07 2.64 -2.43
CA LEU A 53 1.76 1.99 -1.32
C LEU A 53 3.26 2.12 -1.56
N THR A 54 3.97 2.55 -0.53
CA THR A 54 5.43 2.58 -0.57
C THR A 54 5.95 1.30 0.06
N THR A 55 6.82 0.61 -0.65
CA THR A 55 7.37 -0.66 -0.17
C THR A 55 8.88 -0.59 -0.09
N GLU A 56 9.43 -1.35 0.84
CA GLU A 56 10.85 -1.63 0.93
C GLU A 56 10.99 -3.14 1.00
N GLY A 57 11.51 -3.73 -0.09
CA GLY A 57 11.52 -5.17 -0.21
C GLY A 57 10.09 -5.72 -0.21
N GLN A 58 9.79 -6.58 0.74
CA GLN A 58 8.46 -7.17 0.89
C GLN A 58 7.64 -6.50 1.99
N SER A 59 8.02 -5.28 2.40
CA SER A 59 7.32 -4.58 3.47
C SER A 59 6.65 -3.33 2.95
N VAL A 60 5.37 -3.16 3.29
CA VAL A 60 4.65 -1.91 3.05
C VAL A 60 4.99 -0.99 4.20
N VAL A 61 5.62 0.15 3.91
CA VAL A 61 6.06 1.09 4.94
C VAL A 61 5.23 2.35 4.98
N TRP A 62 4.43 2.60 3.96
CA TRP A 62 3.58 3.78 3.91
C TRP A 62 2.45 3.57 2.90
N VAL A 63 1.36 4.32 3.07
CA VAL A 63 0.25 4.32 2.12
C VAL A 63 -0.29 5.73 2.01
N GLU A 64 -0.60 6.14 0.78
CA GLU A 64 -1.21 7.43 0.50
C GLU A 64 -2.45 7.22 -0.34
N ARG A 65 -3.43 8.08 -0.17
CA ARG A 65 -4.59 8.10 -1.04
C ARG A 65 -4.39 9.17 -2.10
N LEU A 66 -4.56 8.81 -3.35
CA LEU A 66 -4.43 9.77 -4.44
C LEU A 66 -5.65 10.70 -4.47
N ASP A 67 -5.37 11.97 -4.64
CA ASP A 67 -6.41 12.94 -4.93
C ASP A 67 -7.01 12.61 -6.29
N PRO A 68 -8.35 12.66 -6.48
CA PRO A 68 -8.94 12.41 -7.78
C PRO A 68 -8.34 13.23 -8.91
N GLN A 69 -7.92 14.46 -8.63
CA GLN A 69 -7.28 15.30 -9.64
C GLN A 69 -5.90 14.81 -10.02
N GLN A 70 -5.19 14.19 -9.08
CA GLN A 70 -3.86 13.64 -9.34
C GLN A 70 -3.95 12.27 -9.99
N ALA A 71 -5.06 11.57 -9.80
CA ALA A 71 -5.25 10.25 -10.37
C ALA A 71 -5.66 10.28 -11.83
N ALA A 72 -6.12 11.39 -12.29
CA ALA A 72 -6.60 11.55 -13.66
C ALA A 72 -5.48 11.56 -14.71
#